data_cc9c1c07ec77ff8343e344b9e309cd0c
#
_entry.id   cc9c1c07ec77ff8343e344b9e309cd0c
#
_cell.length_a   1.000
_cell.length_b   1.000
_cell.length_c   1.000
_cell.angle_alpha   90.00
_cell.angle_beta   90.00
_cell.angle_gamma   90.00
#
_symmetry.space_group_name_H-M   'P 1'
#
loop_
_entity.id
_entity.type
_entity.pdbx_description
1 polymer ?
#
loop_
_entity_poly.entity_id
_entity_poly.type
_entity_poly.pdbx_seq_one_letter_code
_entity_poly.pdbx_strand_id
1 'polypeptide(L)'
;MKEFNFTKYEDAIKIYREKNLMQALYDEGEIIMDQVLVCLHGDDHRKRRKVENKVFSRETFRLYETDIYPVTLDQTIQPFLKKGKMDLVDFGFRVLLNLTADFSGVDRPEKSPEETEILIKLLKIFASGATLAHSTRDLSLIHI
;
A
#
# COMPACT_ATOMS: atom_id res chain seq x y z
N MET A 1 -24.79 -16.46 7.40
CA MET A 1 -23.80 -15.98 8.39
C MET A 1 -24.46 -14.95 9.29
N LYS A 2 -24.18 -14.92 10.61
CA LYS A 2 -24.81 -13.97 11.52
C LYS A 2 -23.98 -12.69 11.52
N GLU A 3 -24.61 -11.57 11.18
CA GLU A 3 -23.94 -10.26 11.10
C GLU A 3 -24.13 -9.51 12.43
N PHE A 4 -23.06 -8.87 12.90
CA PHE A 4 -23.04 -8.06 14.11
C PHE A 4 -22.45 -6.68 13.79
N ASN A 5 -23.18 -5.63 14.13
CA ASN A 5 -22.74 -4.26 14.01
C ASN A 5 -22.33 -3.67 15.36
N PHE A 6 -21.10 -3.16 15.46
CA PHE A 6 -20.55 -2.57 16.66
C PHE A 6 -20.29 -1.08 16.42
N THR A 7 -20.96 -0.24 17.19
CA THR A 7 -20.89 1.23 17.06
C THR A 7 -20.23 1.91 18.25
N LYS A 8 -20.01 1.18 19.35
CA LYS A 8 -19.38 1.72 20.55
C LYS A 8 -17.89 1.44 20.57
N TYR A 9 -17.10 2.43 20.97
CA TYR A 9 -15.65 2.35 21.06
C TYR A 9 -15.16 1.18 21.93
N GLU A 10 -15.79 0.97 23.10
CA GLU A 10 -15.43 -0.11 24.03
C GLU A 10 -15.63 -1.50 23.42
N ASP A 11 -16.66 -1.66 22.60
CA ASP A 11 -16.92 -2.93 21.92
C ASP A 11 -15.96 -3.14 20.75
N ALA A 12 -15.64 -2.08 20.02
CA ALA A 12 -14.63 -2.13 18.96
C ALA A 12 -13.26 -2.57 19.51
N ILE A 13 -12.82 -2.00 20.65
CA ILE A 13 -11.55 -2.43 21.29
C ILE A 13 -11.57 -3.92 21.68
N LYS A 14 -12.67 -4.43 22.21
CA LYS A 14 -12.79 -5.85 22.57
C LYS A 14 -12.66 -6.73 21.34
N ILE A 15 -13.33 -6.35 20.25
CA ILE A 15 -13.31 -7.09 18.98
C ILE A 15 -11.92 -7.11 18.37
N TYR A 16 -11.21 -5.98 18.33
CA TYR A 16 -9.83 -5.93 17.80
C TYR A 16 -8.83 -6.79 18.61
N ARG A 17 -9.20 -7.18 19.83
CA ARG A 17 -8.39 -8.09 20.67
C ARG A 17 -8.83 -9.55 20.59
N GLU A 18 -9.95 -9.82 19.93
CA GLU A 18 -10.47 -11.18 19.79
C GLU A 18 -9.62 -11.99 18.81
N LYS A 19 -9.01 -13.06 19.32
CA LYS A 19 -8.02 -13.87 18.56
C LYS A 19 -8.64 -14.76 17.49
N ASN A 20 -9.94 -15.04 17.62
CA ASN A 20 -10.65 -15.92 16.69
C ASN A 20 -11.29 -15.15 15.52
N LEU A 21 -11.22 -13.83 15.54
CA LEU A 21 -11.70 -13.02 14.43
C LEU A 21 -10.60 -12.89 13.39
N MET A 22 -11.00 -13.04 12.15
CA MET A 22 -10.16 -12.89 10.97
C MET A 22 -10.70 -11.74 10.13
N GLN A 23 -9.81 -11.01 9.47
CA GLN A 23 -10.23 -10.04 8.47
C GLN A 23 -10.80 -10.78 7.24
N ALA A 24 -11.80 -10.19 6.58
CA ALA A 24 -12.43 -10.76 5.39
C ALA A 24 -12.44 -9.78 4.19
N LEU A 25 -11.84 -8.60 4.36
CA LEU A 25 -11.85 -7.54 3.34
C LEU A 25 -11.24 -7.99 2.00
N TYR A 26 -10.27 -8.90 2.05
CA TYR A 26 -9.48 -9.33 0.90
C TYR A 26 -9.78 -10.76 0.43
N ASP A 27 -10.83 -11.39 0.95
CA ASP A 27 -11.15 -12.79 0.62
C ASP A 27 -11.40 -12.98 -0.88
N GLU A 28 -12.12 -12.05 -1.53
CA GLU A 28 -12.36 -12.09 -2.98
C GLU A 28 -11.10 -11.79 -3.82
N GLY A 29 -10.12 -11.14 -3.21
CA GLY A 29 -8.83 -10.83 -3.83
C GLY A 29 -7.72 -11.81 -3.45
N GLU A 30 -8.03 -12.98 -2.91
CA GLU A 30 -7.06 -13.96 -2.38
C GLU A 30 -5.92 -14.25 -3.35
N ILE A 31 -6.23 -14.36 -4.65
CA ILE A 31 -5.21 -14.63 -5.68
C ILE A 31 -4.07 -13.60 -5.71
N ILE A 32 -4.33 -12.37 -5.28
CA ILE A 32 -3.35 -11.27 -5.23
C ILE A 32 -2.83 -11.09 -3.80
N MET A 33 -3.70 -11.34 -2.81
CA MET A 33 -3.47 -11.00 -1.41
C MET A 33 -3.02 -12.19 -0.57
N ASP A 34 -2.90 -13.39 -1.15
CA ASP A 34 -2.36 -14.56 -0.44
C ASP A 34 -0.95 -14.26 0.10
N GLN A 35 -0.68 -14.71 1.31
CA GLN A 35 0.58 -14.52 2.04
C GLN A 35 0.94 -13.05 2.36
N VAL A 36 0.08 -12.07 2.04
CA VAL A 36 0.27 -10.70 2.51
C VAL A 36 -0.02 -10.62 4.00
N LEU A 37 0.78 -9.86 4.74
CA LEU A 37 0.73 -9.82 6.21
C LEU A 37 -0.69 -9.57 6.77
N VAL A 38 -1.47 -8.71 6.12
CA VAL A 38 -2.83 -8.37 6.55
C VAL A 38 -3.80 -9.58 6.46
N CYS A 39 -3.49 -10.56 5.62
CA CYS A 39 -4.30 -11.77 5.44
C CYS A 39 -3.84 -12.94 6.31
N LEU A 40 -2.67 -12.82 6.96
CA LEU A 40 -2.13 -13.87 7.82
C LEU A 40 -2.68 -13.78 9.24
N HIS A 41 -2.76 -14.92 9.91
CA HIS A 41 -3.26 -15.03 11.28
C HIS A 41 -2.32 -15.88 12.15
N GLY A 42 -2.48 -15.75 13.47
CA GLY A 42 -1.80 -16.59 14.46
C GLY A 42 -0.27 -16.59 14.32
N ASP A 43 0.32 -17.77 14.22
CA ASP A 43 1.78 -17.95 14.18
C ASP A 43 2.40 -17.48 12.88
N ASP A 44 1.74 -17.64 11.76
CA ASP A 44 2.26 -17.23 10.46
C ASP A 44 2.29 -15.71 10.34
N HIS A 45 1.26 -15.01 10.84
CA HIS A 45 1.29 -13.57 11.00
C HIS A 45 2.47 -13.13 11.88
N ARG A 46 2.69 -13.78 13.04
CA ARG A 46 3.81 -13.43 13.95
C ARG A 46 5.17 -13.64 13.31
N LYS A 47 5.36 -14.75 12.60
CA LYS A 47 6.62 -15.03 11.88
C LYS A 47 6.90 -13.98 10.81
N ARG A 48 5.92 -13.70 9.96
CA ARG A 48 6.03 -12.70 8.89
C ARG A 48 6.27 -11.31 9.48
N ARG A 49 5.48 -10.89 10.46
CA ARG A 49 5.62 -9.59 11.13
C ARG A 49 7.01 -9.38 11.72
N LYS A 50 7.60 -10.42 12.31
CA LYS A 50 8.97 -10.36 12.86
C LYS A 50 10.01 -10.05 11.78
N VAL A 51 9.84 -10.55 10.58
CA VAL A 51 10.74 -10.27 9.45
C VAL A 51 10.52 -8.85 8.95
N GLU A 52 9.28 -8.48 8.70
CA GLU A 52 8.92 -7.16 8.15
C GLU A 52 9.26 -6.01 9.12
N ASN A 53 9.13 -6.21 10.43
CA ASN A 53 9.50 -5.20 11.42
C ASN A 53 10.98 -4.77 11.38
N LYS A 54 11.87 -5.56 10.78
CA LYS A 54 13.28 -5.16 10.61
C LYS A 54 13.41 -3.96 9.68
N VAL A 55 12.52 -3.82 8.73
CA VAL A 55 12.48 -2.71 7.78
C VAL A 55 12.05 -1.39 8.44
N PHE A 56 11.32 -1.48 9.56
CA PHE A 56 10.85 -0.33 10.35
C PHE A 56 11.80 0.03 11.52
N SER A 57 13.10 -0.27 11.38
CA SER A 57 14.10 0.11 12.37
C SER A 57 14.41 1.62 12.32
N ARG A 58 14.92 2.18 13.44
CA ARG A 58 15.40 3.58 13.46
C ARG A 58 16.49 3.86 12.44
N GLU A 59 17.32 2.87 12.17
CA GLU A 59 18.41 2.96 11.21
C GLU A 59 17.86 3.07 9.78
N THR A 60 16.88 2.25 9.44
CA THR A 60 16.17 2.35 8.15
C THR A 60 15.47 3.70 8.00
N PHE A 61 14.80 4.18 9.04
CA PHE A 61 14.17 5.50 9.01
C PHE A 61 15.18 6.63 8.75
N ARG A 62 16.33 6.61 9.42
CA ARG A 62 17.39 7.60 9.19
C ARG A 62 17.90 7.55 7.76
N LEU A 63 18.18 6.36 7.23
CA LEU A 63 18.63 6.21 5.85
C LEU A 63 17.62 6.83 4.87
N TYR A 64 16.33 6.57 5.06
CA TYR A 64 15.29 7.16 4.21
C TYR A 64 15.18 8.67 4.39
N GLU A 65 15.22 9.17 5.62
CA GLU A 65 15.08 10.59 5.92
C GLU A 65 16.26 11.43 5.37
N THR A 66 17.49 10.92 5.51
CA THR A 66 18.70 11.68 5.17
C THR A 66 19.17 11.49 3.74
N ASP A 67 19.04 10.28 3.20
CA ASP A 67 19.74 9.92 1.96
C ASP A 67 18.77 9.66 0.81
N ILE A 68 17.66 8.94 1.05
CA ILE A 68 16.77 8.49 -0.02
C ILE A 68 15.68 9.51 -0.32
N TYR A 69 14.97 9.98 0.72
CA TYR A 69 13.83 10.89 0.55
C TYR A 69 14.21 12.21 -0.13
N PRO A 70 15.29 12.91 0.24
CA PRO A 70 15.67 14.16 -0.41
C PRO A 70 15.95 13.97 -1.91
N VAL A 71 16.60 12.88 -2.28
CA VAL A 71 16.91 12.57 -3.69
C VAL A 71 15.63 12.29 -4.47
N THR A 72 14.75 11.44 -3.93
CA THR A 72 13.46 11.11 -4.59
C THR A 72 12.56 12.35 -4.71
N LEU A 73 12.56 13.21 -3.69
CA LEU A 73 11.83 14.48 -3.70
C LEU A 73 12.32 15.40 -4.81
N ASP A 74 13.64 15.62 -4.89
CA ASP A 74 14.25 16.46 -5.91
C ASP A 74 13.95 15.94 -7.33
N GLN A 75 14.14 14.66 -7.57
CA GLN A 75 13.82 14.03 -8.87
C GLN A 75 12.35 14.20 -9.25
N THR A 76 11.44 14.00 -8.29
CA THR A 76 9.99 14.05 -8.53
C THR A 76 9.49 15.46 -8.78
N ILE A 77 10.11 16.49 -8.18
CA ILE A 77 9.66 17.89 -8.32
C ILE A 77 10.08 18.53 -9.64
N GLN A 78 11.14 18.05 -10.29
CA GLN A 78 11.70 18.69 -11.48
C GLN A 78 10.69 18.95 -12.63
N PRO A 79 9.79 18.02 -12.98
CA PRO A 79 8.78 18.28 -14.02
C PRO A 79 7.80 19.42 -13.65
N PHE A 80 7.51 19.57 -12.37
CA PHE A 80 6.61 20.63 -11.88
C PHE A 80 7.30 21.99 -11.90
N LEU A 81 8.58 22.06 -11.51
CA LEU A 81 9.37 23.28 -11.60
C LEU A 81 9.45 23.79 -13.04
N LYS A 82 9.66 22.89 -14.02
CA LYS A 82 9.66 23.23 -15.45
C LYS A 82 8.32 23.79 -15.92
N LYS A 83 7.20 23.31 -15.34
CA LYS A 83 5.84 23.79 -15.67
C LYS A 83 5.47 25.08 -14.94
N GLY A 84 6.20 25.48 -13.91
CA GLY A 84 5.91 26.65 -13.07
C GLY A 84 4.64 26.54 -12.22
N LYS A 85 4.04 25.35 -12.13
CA LYS A 85 2.84 25.07 -11.33
C LYS A 85 2.81 23.62 -10.89
N MET A 86 2.16 23.36 -9.75
CA MET A 86 2.06 22.04 -9.15
C MET A 86 0.69 21.84 -8.49
N ASP A 87 0.09 20.68 -8.72
CA ASP A 87 -0.95 20.15 -7.85
C ASP A 87 -0.26 19.40 -6.70
N LEU A 88 -0.50 19.84 -5.46
CA LEU A 88 0.18 19.31 -4.29
C LEU A 88 -0.22 17.85 -4.00
N VAL A 89 -1.46 17.47 -4.31
CA VAL A 89 -1.96 16.10 -4.10
C VAL A 89 -1.30 15.16 -5.10
N ASP A 90 -1.27 15.53 -6.38
CA ASP A 90 -0.60 14.74 -7.44
C ASP A 90 0.89 14.59 -7.15
N PHE A 91 1.55 15.69 -6.80
CA PHE A 91 2.97 15.68 -6.45
C PHE A 91 3.25 14.77 -5.24
N GLY A 92 2.52 14.93 -4.14
CA GLY A 92 2.71 14.11 -2.94
C GLY A 92 2.46 12.64 -3.20
N PHE A 93 1.44 12.30 -4.00
CA PHE A 93 1.17 10.93 -4.41
C PHE A 93 2.34 10.32 -5.20
N ARG A 94 2.93 11.06 -6.14
CA ARG A 94 4.10 10.61 -6.93
C ARG A 94 5.32 10.39 -6.06
N VAL A 95 5.61 11.29 -5.13
CA VAL A 95 6.74 11.13 -4.19
C VAL A 95 6.56 9.87 -3.35
N LEU A 96 5.38 9.67 -2.76
CA LEU A 96 5.11 8.48 -1.96
C LEU A 96 5.16 7.20 -2.77
N LEU A 97 4.63 7.21 -4.00
CA LEU A 97 4.67 6.06 -4.89
C LEU A 97 6.11 5.68 -5.25
N ASN A 98 6.93 6.67 -5.63
CA ASN A 98 8.32 6.46 -5.97
C ASN A 98 9.13 5.91 -4.78
N LEU A 99 8.92 6.47 -3.57
CA LEU A 99 9.53 5.96 -2.33
C LEU A 99 9.07 4.53 -2.03
N THR A 100 7.79 4.24 -2.19
CA THR A 100 7.24 2.90 -1.94
C THR A 100 7.80 1.89 -2.93
N ALA A 101 7.95 2.25 -4.19
CA ALA A 101 8.55 1.40 -5.20
C ALA A 101 10.00 1.06 -4.84
N ASP A 102 10.82 2.06 -4.51
CA ASP A 102 12.21 1.87 -4.10
C ASP A 102 12.30 1.01 -2.83
N PHE A 103 11.43 1.25 -1.85
CA PHE A 103 11.36 0.48 -0.61
C PHE A 103 10.96 -0.99 -0.82
N SER A 104 10.03 -1.23 -1.74
CA SER A 104 9.54 -2.58 -2.05
C SER A 104 10.40 -3.35 -3.05
N GLY A 105 11.50 -2.74 -3.53
CA GLY A 105 12.37 -3.34 -4.54
C GLY A 105 11.76 -3.41 -5.94
N VAL A 106 10.79 -2.55 -6.22
CA VAL A 106 10.25 -2.40 -7.58
C VAL A 106 11.25 -1.61 -8.41
N ASP A 107 11.74 -2.25 -9.46
CA ASP A 107 12.80 -1.68 -10.29
C ASP A 107 12.30 -0.47 -11.08
N ARG A 108 13.08 0.62 -10.99
CA ARG A 108 12.88 1.88 -11.72
C ARG A 108 14.26 2.38 -12.19
N PRO A 109 14.84 1.76 -13.24
CA PRO A 109 16.22 2.01 -13.61
C PRO A 109 16.48 3.46 -14.03
N GLU A 110 15.55 4.09 -14.72
CA GLU A 110 15.68 5.46 -15.20
C GLU A 110 15.20 6.51 -14.19
N LYS A 111 14.40 6.10 -13.20
CA LYS A 111 13.72 6.98 -12.23
C LYS A 111 13.00 8.16 -12.89
N SER A 112 12.47 7.90 -14.07
CA SER A 112 11.90 8.91 -14.97
C SER A 112 10.42 9.22 -14.62
N PRO A 113 9.88 10.37 -15.07
CA PRO A 113 8.46 10.66 -14.98
C PRO A 113 7.58 9.61 -15.68
N GLU A 114 8.07 9.05 -16.80
CA GLU A 114 7.37 8.02 -17.59
C GLU A 114 7.21 6.73 -16.80
N GLU A 115 8.26 6.28 -16.12
CA GLU A 115 8.17 5.11 -15.21
C GLU A 115 7.20 5.38 -14.06
N THR A 116 7.17 6.59 -13.51
CA THR A 116 6.21 6.97 -12.48
C THR A 116 4.76 6.89 -13.01
N GLU A 117 4.50 7.32 -14.25
CA GLU A 117 3.18 7.18 -14.87
C GLU A 117 2.76 5.72 -15.07
N ILE A 118 3.68 4.85 -15.44
CA ILE A 118 3.43 3.41 -15.56
C ILE A 118 3.05 2.83 -14.19
N LEU A 119 3.83 3.16 -13.15
CA LEU A 119 3.55 2.70 -11.79
C LEU A 119 2.19 3.19 -11.28
N ILE A 120 1.80 4.44 -11.55
CA ILE A 120 0.48 4.96 -11.20
C ILE A 120 -0.63 4.12 -11.81
N LYS A 121 -0.51 3.79 -13.09
CA LYS A 121 -1.49 2.95 -13.79
C LYS A 121 -1.57 1.55 -13.19
N LEU A 122 -0.42 0.92 -12.98
CA LEU A 122 -0.34 -0.43 -12.39
C LEU A 122 -0.91 -0.46 -10.97
N LEU A 123 -0.56 0.53 -10.14
CA LEU A 123 -1.08 0.62 -8.77
C LEU A 123 -2.61 0.77 -8.76
N LYS A 124 -3.19 1.58 -9.65
CA LYS A 124 -4.64 1.73 -9.76
C LYS A 124 -5.33 0.42 -10.11
N ILE A 125 -4.76 -0.35 -11.04
CA ILE A 125 -5.27 -1.66 -11.42
C ILE A 125 -5.16 -2.62 -10.24
N PHE A 126 -4.00 -2.71 -9.61
CA PHE A 126 -3.75 -3.57 -8.45
C PHE A 126 -4.70 -3.26 -7.29
N ALA A 127 -4.81 -1.97 -6.91
CA ALA A 127 -5.69 -1.55 -5.83
C ALA A 127 -7.16 -1.89 -6.10
N SER A 128 -7.61 -1.75 -7.35
CA SER A 128 -8.98 -2.13 -7.71
C SER A 128 -9.21 -3.64 -7.66
N GLY A 129 -8.20 -4.45 -7.93
CA GLY A 129 -8.27 -5.91 -7.81
C GLY A 129 -8.21 -6.39 -6.35
N ALA A 130 -7.35 -5.78 -5.54
CA ALA A 130 -7.19 -6.16 -4.13
C ALA A 130 -8.41 -5.85 -3.25
N THR A 131 -9.28 -4.92 -3.67
CA THR A 131 -10.47 -4.49 -2.91
C THR A 131 -11.78 -4.80 -3.64
N LEU A 132 -11.87 -5.94 -4.32
CA LEU A 132 -13.04 -6.35 -5.09
C LEU A 132 -14.32 -6.40 -4.27
N ALA A 133 -14.26 -6.89 -3.03
CA ALA A 133 -15.41 -6.99 -2.12
C ALA A 133 -16.15 -5.65 -1.87
N HIS A 134 -15.44 -4.53 -2.04
CA HIS A 134 -16.00 -3.18 -1.89
C HIS A 134 -16.20 -2.46 -3.22
N SER A 135 -15.94 -3.14 -4.32
CA SER A 135 -16.15 -2.57 -5.64
C SER A 135 -17.65 -2.58 -5.98
N THR A 136 -18.17 -1.42 -6.33
CA THR A 136 -19.51 -1.30 -6.93
C THR A 136 -19.50 -1.65 -8.43
N ARG A 137 -18.34 -2.09 -8.96
CA ARG A 137 -18.19 -2.44 -10.38
C ARG A 137 -18.79 -3.81 -10.65
N ASP A 138 -19.46 -3.92 -11.78
CA ASP A 138 -19.90 -5.20 -12.30
C ASP A 138 -18.67 -6.04 -12.70
N LEU A 139 -18.39 -7.08 -11.93
CA LEU A 139 -17.24 -7.97 -12.15
C LEU A 139 -17.38 -8.80 -13.45
N SER A 140 -18.58 -8.87 -14.04
CA SER A 140 -18.82 -9.55 -15.32
C SER A 140 -18.05 -8.90 -16.49
N LEU A 141 -17.58 -7.65 -16.31
CA LEU A 141 -16.80 -6.91 -17.29
C LEU A 141 -15.28 -7.06 -17.13
N ILE A 142 -14.81 -7.75 -16.09
CA ILE A 142 -13.39 -8.03 -15.89
C ILE A 142 -13.06 -9.35 -16.61
N HIS A 143 -12.87 -9.27 -17.90
CA HIS A 143 -12.22 -10.34 -18.65
C HIS A 143 -10.71 -10.20 -18.47
N ILE A 144 -10.16 -11.07 -17.66
CA ILE A 144 -8.70 -11.31 -17.59
C ILE A 144 -8.36 -12.32 -18.68
#